data_b60831788cde32e756e755cc63f5043c
#
_entry.id   b60831788cde32e756e755cc63f5043c
#
_cell.length_a   1.000
_cell.length_b   1.000
_cell.length_c   1.000
_cell.angle_alpha   90.00
_cell.angle_beta   90.00
_cell.angle_gamma   90.00
#
_symmetry.space_group_name_H-M   'P 1'
#
loop_
_entity.id
_entity.type
_entity.pdbx_description
1 polymer ?
#
loop_
_entity_poly.entity_id
_entity_poly.type
_entity_poly.pdbx_seq_one_letter_code
_entity_poly.pdbx_strand_id
1 'polypeptide(L)'
;YESALQRGTGIAKRSPEYIAAKMTGGKAVVALDGEKLVGFSYIECWGHGDFVATSGLIVDPEYRHMGLAEQIKRRTFELARRRFPYAKLFSITTSLPVMKLNSRMGYVPVTFSELTEDEDFWRGCEGCCNYDILQRNQRRMCLCTGMLYDPAKEPVEKQSRLAPYRMFFKNKFKKLFHLK
;
A
#
# COMPACT_ATOMS: atom_id res chain seq x y z
N TYR A 1 9.39 -11.06 1.12
CA TYR A 1 10.61 -10.33 1.53
C TYR A 1 11.73 -10.51 0.51
N GLU A 2 12.09 -11.74 0.17
CA GLU A 2 13.17 -12.06 -0.81
C GLU A 2 12.94 -11.39 -2.17
N SER A 3 11.73 -11.45 -2.69
CA SER A 3 11.34 -10.75 -3.94
C SER A 3 11.54 -9.23 -3.89
N ALA A 4 11.51 -8.62 -2.71
CA ALA A 4 11.78 -7.19 -2.52
C ALA A 4 13.28 -6.90 -2.43
N LEU A 5 14.05 -7.77 -1.78
CA LEU A 5 15.50 -7.65 -1.69
C LEU A 5 16.17 -7.71 -3.07
N GLN A 6 15.70 -8.58 -3.95
CA GLN A 6 16.20 -8.67 -5.34
C GLN A 6 16.07 -7.36 -6.14
N ARG A 7 15.22 -6.44 -5.71
CA ARG A 7 15.06 -5.13 -6.36
C ARG A 7 15.98 -4.05 -5.79
N GLY A 8 16.75 -4.35 -4.74
CA GLY A 8 17.59 -3.38 -4.05
C GLY A 8 16.84 -2.26 -3.35
N THR A 9 15.51 -2.38 -3.19
CA THR A 9 14.69 -1.38 -2.49
C THR A 9 14.53 -1.77 -1.03
N GLY A 10 14.67 -0.80 -0.13
CA GLY A 10 14.36 -1.00 1.28
C GLY A 10 12.89 -1.37 1.46
N ILE A 11 12.64 -2.51 2.07
CA ILE A 11 11.33 -2.90 2.56
C ILE A 11 11.50 -3.43 3.98
N ALA A 12 10.71 -2.91 4.90
CA ALA A 12 10.76 -3.37 6.27
C ALA A 12 10.31 -4.83 6.37
N LYS A 13 11.12 -5.66 7.03
CA LYS A 13 10.78 -7.06 7.28
C LYS A 13 9.58 -7.11 8.25
N ARG A 14 8.63 -7.99 7.97
CA ARG A 14 7.48 -8.29 8.85
C ARG A 14 7.46 -9.77 9.16
N SER A 15 7.03 -10.13 10.37
CA SER A 15 6.90 -11.53 10.74
C SER A 15 5.75 -12.21 9.96
N PRO A 16 5.81 -13.54 9.76
CA PRO A 16 4.71 -14.29 9.16
C PRO A 16 3.39 -14.10 9.91
N GLU A 17 3.43 -14.05 11.25
CA GLU A 17 2.27 -13.88 12.12
C GLU A 17 1.61 -12.51 11.90
N TYR A 18 2.43 -11.45 11.76
CA TYR A 18 1.94 -10.11 11.45
C TYR A 18 1.21 -10.10 10.10
N ILE A 19 1.77 -10.73 9.07
CA ILE A 19 1.16 -10.83 7.74
C ILE A 19 -0.12 -11.66 7.79
N ALA A 20 -0.11 -12.81 8.48
CA ALA A 20 -1.29 -13.66 8.66
C ALA A 20 -2.43 -12.90 9.35
N ALA A 21 -2.13 -12.12 10.39
CA ALA A 21 -3.12 -11.28 11.06
C ALA A 21 -3.74 -10.20 10.14
N LYS A 22 -2.97 -9.65 9.16
CA LYS A 22 -3.55 -8.75 8.14
C LYS A 22 -4.49 -9.48 7.20
N MET A 23 -4.16 -10.72 6.82
CA MET A 23 -5.00 -11.54 5.95
C MET A 23 -6.30 -11.95 6.64
N THR A 24 -6.22 -12.53 7.84
CA THR A 24 -7.40 -12.98 8.61
C THR A 24 -8.30 -11.83 9.06
N GLY A 25 -7.69 -10.67 9.38
CA GLY A 25 -8.41 -9.44 9.71
C GLY A 25 -9.05 -8.71 8.52
N GLY A 26 -8.94 -9.27 7.29
CA GLY A 26 -9.46 -8.66 6.07
C GLY A 26 -8.81 -7.31 5.75
N LYS A 27 -7.56 -7.10 6.17
CA LYS A 27 -6.75 -5.90 5.93
C LYS A 27 -5.74 -6.09 4.80
N ALA A 28 -5.82 -7.18 4.05
CA ALA A 28 -4.91 -7.52 2.97
C ALA A 28 -5.64 -7.76 1.65
N VAL A 29 -4.92 -7.54 0.56
CA VAL A 29 -5.28 -7.94 -0.80
C VAL A 29 -4.27 -8.99 -1.23
N VAL A 30 -4.80 -10.15 -1.65
CA VAL A 30 -4.02 -11.32 -2.06
C VAL A 30 -4.35 -11.62 -3.51
N ALA A 31 -3.35 -11.84 -4.33
CA ALA A 31 -3.49 -12.36 -5.69
C ALA A 31 -2.96 -13.79 -5.74
N LEU A 32 -3.79 -14.69 -6.22
CA LEU A 32 -3.48 -16.11 -6.36
C LEU A 32 -3.57 -16.55 -7.83
N ASP A 33 -2.68 -17.46 -8.22
CA ASP A 33 -2.80 -18.25 -9.44
C ASP A 33 -2.94 -19.72 -9.04
N GLY A 34 -4.16 -20.24 -9.07
CA GLY A 34 -4.50 -21.47 -8.36
C GLY A 34 -4.25 -21.30 -6.86
N GLU A 35 -3.35 -22.10 -6.29
CA GLU A 35 -2.93 -22.03 -4.89
C GLU A 35 -1.66 -21.19 -4.68
N LYS A 36 -0.96 -20.80 -5.77
CA LYS A 36 0.28 -20.01 -5.71
C LYS A 36 -0.02 -18.57 -5.36
N LEU A 37 0.59 -18.04 -4.29
CA LEU A 37 0.58 -16.62 -3.97
C LEU A 37 1.47 -15.87 -4.95
N VAL A 38 0.88 -15.01 -5.79
CA VAL A 38 1.59 -14.26 -6.82
C VAL A 38 1.62 -12.75 -6.57
N GLY A 39 0.88 -12.27 -5.59
CA GLY A 39 0.91 -10.86 -5.23
C GLY A 39 0.21 -10.56 -3.90
N PHE A 40 0.66 -9.49 -3.24
CA PHE A 40 0.19 -9.13 -1.90
C PHE A 40 0.30 -7.62 -1.67
N SER A 41 -0.61 -7.08 -0.89
CA SER A 41 -0.53 -5.75 -0.27
C SER A 41 -1.48 -5.71 0.93
N TYR A 42 -1.25 -4.80 1.88
CA TYR A 42 -2.11 -4.66 3.04
C TYR A 42 -2.29 -3.20 3.46
N ILE A 43 -3.27 -2.98 4.33
CA ILE A 43 -3.53 -1.69 4.96
C ILE A 43 -3.29 -1.77 6.46
N GLU A 44 -2.85 -0.66 7.04
CA GLU A 44 -2.71 -0.47 8.48
C GLU A 44 -3.21 0.91 8.86
N CYS A 45 -3.93 0.98 9.99
CA CYS A 45 -4.53 2.21 10.51
C CYS A 45 -3.65 2.78 11.62
N TRP A 46 -3.46 4.09 11.62
CA TRP A 46 -2.59 4.83 12.53
C TRP A 46 -3.28 6.11 13.00
N GLY A 47 -2.77 6.73 14.08
CA GLY A 47 -3.31 8.00 14.57
C GLY A 47 -4.81 7.92 14.86
N HIS A 48 -5.24 6.89 15.60
CA HIS A 48 -6.65 6.67 16.00
C HIS A 48 -7.66 6.62 14.82
N GLY A 49 -7.20 6.37 13.61
CA GLY A 49 -8.06 6.27 12.44
C GLY A 49 -7.92 7.40 11.42
N ASP A 50 -7.12 8.41 11.72
CA ASP A 50 -6.93 9.56 10.82
C ASP A 50 -6.07 9.22 9.61
N PHE A 51 -5.20 8.22 9.74
CA PHE A 51 -4.26 7.80 8.70
C PHE A 51 -4.34 6.31 8.42
N VAL A 52 -4.29 5.94 7.15
CA VAL A 52 -4.17 4.54 6.71
C VAL A 52 -2.98 4.38 5.77
N ALA A 53 -2.00 3.60 6.21
CA ALA A 53 -0.88 3.21 5.35
C ALA A 53 -1.31 2.11 4.37
N THR A 54 -0.95 2.25 3.10
CA THR A 54 -1.04 1.20 2.08
C THR A 54 0.35 0.63 1.84
N SER A 55 0.61 -0.57 2.32
CA SER A 55 1.95 -1.14 2.52
C SER A 55 2.14 -2.49 1.84
N GLY A 56 3.39 -2.92 1.74
CA GLY A 56 3.77 -4.28 1.39
C GLY A 56 3.41 -4.71 -0.03
N LEU A 57 3.36 -3.79 -1.00
CA LEU A 57 3.07 -4.16 -2.39
C LEU A 57 4.20 -5.02 -2.97
N ILE A 58 3.90 -6.29 -3.15
CA ILE A 58 4.80 -7.30 -3.70
C ILE A 58 4.09 -8.02 -4.84
N VAL A 59 4.84 -8.32 -5.91
CA VAL A 59 4.42 -9.17 -7.03
C VAL A 59 5.53 -10.16 -7.31
N ASP A 60 5.17 -11.43 -7.45
CA ASP A 60 6.07 -12.50 -7.87
C ASP A 60 6.79 -12.09 -9.16
N PRO A 61 8.13 -12.30 -9.27
CA PRO A 61 8.89 -11.91 -10.45
C PRO A 61 8.31 -12.36 -11.79
N GLU A 62 7.77 -13.60 -11.85
CA GLU A 62 7.18 -14.17 -13.07
C GLU A 62 5.89 -13.45 -13.50
N TYR A 63 5.22 -12.74 -12.58
CA TYR A 63 3.95 -12.03 -12.81
C TYR A 63 4.12 -10.51 -12.93
N ARG A 64 5.37 -10.04 -12.98
CA ARG A 64 5.67 -8.61 -13.21
C ARG A 64 5.38 -8.21 -14.67
N HIS A 65 5.30 -6.91 -14.90
CA HIS A 65 5.02 -6.29 -16.21
C HIS A 65 3.66 -6.67 -16.84
N MET A 66 2.80 -7.41 -16.12
CA MET A 66 1.46 -7.84 -16.56
C MET A 66 0.34 -6.96 -15.98
N GLY A 67 0.67 -5.84 -15.34
CA GLY A 67 -0.31 -4.95 -14.72
C GLY A 67 -0.84 -5.40 -13.34
N LEU A 68 -0.33 -6.54 -12.80
CA LEU A 68 -0.81 -7.10 -11.53
C LEU A 68 -0.58 -6.16 -10.34
N ALA A 69 0.57 -5.48 -10.29
CA ALA A 69 0.86 -4.50 -9.24
C ALA A 69 -0.17 -3.36 -9.20
N GLU A 70 -0.61 -2.86 -10.36
CA GLU A 70 -1.63 -1.83 -10.44
C GLU A 70 -2.99 -2.34 -9.93
N GLN A 71 -3.37 -3.55 -10.30
CA GLN A 71 -4.62 -4.16 -9.86
C GLN A 71 -4.64 -4.36 -8.34
N ILE A 72 -3.56 -4.91 -7.76
CA ILE A 72 -3.43 -5.07 -6.31
C ILE A 72 -3.49 -3.71 -5.61
N LYS A 73 -2.75 -2.73 -6.11
CA LYS A 73 -2.70 -1.40 -5.50
C LYS A 73 -4.07 -0.70 -5.53
N ARG A 74 -4.79 -0.79 -6.65
CA ARG A 74 -6.14 -0.27 -6.78
C ARG A 74 -7.10 -0.92 -5.77
N ARG A 75 -7.04 -2.23 -5.63
CA ARG A 75 -7.84 -2.97 -4.65
C ARG A 75 -7.50 -2.61 -3.21
N THR A 76 -6.21 -2.42 -2.93
CA THR A 76 -5.77 -1.97 -1.60
C THR A 76 -6.28 -0.57 -1.29
N PHE A 77 -6.27 0.33 -2.27
CA PHE A 77 -6.85 1.66 -2.17
C PHE A 77 -8.37 1.60 -1.90
N GLU A 78 -9.10 0.82 -2.69
CA GLU A 78 -10.55 0.64 -2.53
C GLU A 78 -10.90 0.02 -1.17
N LEU A 79 -10.11 -0.96 -0.68
CA LEU A 79 -10.25 -1.55 0.64
C LEU A 79 -10.07 -0.49 1.73
N ALA A 80 -9.03 0.34 1.63
CA ALA A 80 -8.77 1.42 2.58
C ALA A 80 -9.91 2.43 2.60
N ARG A 81 -10.37 2.89 1.44
CA ARG A 81 -11.48 3.85 1.30
C ARG A 81 -12.81 3.33 1.86
N ARG A 82 -13.11 2.04 1.66
CA ARG A 82 -14.34 1.43 2.21
C ARG A 82 -14.30 1.32 3.73
N ARG A 83 -13.16 0.94 4.30
CA ARG A 83 -13.04 0.74 5.75
C ARG A 83 -12.84 2.04 6.53
N PHE A 84 -12.19 3.01 5.90
CA PHE A 84 -11.79 4.27 6.50
C PHE A 84 -12.09 5.43 5.53
N PRO A 85 -13.38 5.76 5.32
CA PRO A 85 -13.79 6.70 4.26
C PRO A 85 -13.26 8.12 4.44
N TYR A 86 -12.95 8.51 5.66
CA TYR A 86 -12.48 9.86 6.00
C TYR A 86 -10.97 9.94 6.26
N ALA A 87 -10.31 8.79 6.42
CA ALA A 87 -8.87 8.75 6.70
C ALA A 87 -8.04 9.22 5.51
N LYS A 88 -6.95 9.91 5.79
CA LYS A 88 -5.89 10.18 4.82
C LYS A 88 -5.15 8.87 4.51
N LEU A 89 -5.02 8.54 3.24
CA LEU A 89 -4.28 7.34 2.84
C LEU A 89 -2.85 7.75 2.50
N PHE A 90 -1.87 7.00 2.98
CA PHE A 90 -0.48 7.30 2.69
C PHE A 90 0.34 6.05 2.35
N SER A 91 1.50 6.30 1.79
CA SER A 91 2.51 5.28 1.46
C SER A 91 3.88 5.94 1.47
N ILE A 92 4.89 5.26 1.97
CA ILE A 92 6.29 5.66 1.81
C ILE A 92 7.00 4.65 0.92
N THR A 93 7.79 5.10 -0.04
CA THR A 93 8.41 4.21 -1.02
C THR A 93 9.66 4.82 -1.67
N THR A 94 10.65 3.97 -1.98
CA THR A 94 11.79 4.32 -2.84
C THR A 94 11.53 3.96 -4.31
N SER A 95 10.42 3.28 -4.61
CA SER A 95 10.13 2.71 -5.93
C SER A 95 9.40 3.70 -6.84
N LEU A 96 10.07 4.19 -7.89
CA LEU A 96 9.45 5.05 -8.90
C LEU A 96 8.19 4.42 -9.54
N PRO A 97 8.14 3.12 -9.90
CA PRO A 97 6.91 2.51 -10.38
C PRO A 97 5.75 2.62 -9.36
N VAL A 98 6.02 2.43 -8.06
CA VAL A 98 5.00 2.57 -7.01
C VAL A 98 4.55 4.03 -6.86
N MET A 99 5.47 5.00 -6.95
CA MET A 99 5.11 6.44 -6.96
C MET A 99 4.16 6.76 -8.11
N LYS A 100 4.47 6.29 -9.33
CA LYS A 100 3.60 6.45 -10.51
C LYS A 100 2.21 5.84 -10.31
N LEU A 101 2.13 4.64 -9.70
CA LEU A 101 0.84 4.00 -9.38
C LEU A 101 0.06 4.83 -8.35
N ASN A 102 0.72 5.32 -7.31
CA ASN A 102 0.10 6.19 -6.31
C ASN A 102 -0.45 7.48 -6.94
N SER A 103 0.34 8.16 -7.77
CA SER A 103 -0.10 9.40 -8.43
C SER A 103 -1.34 9.20 -9.31
N ARG A 104 -1.46 8.07 -10.01
CA ARG A 104 -2.67 7.73 -10.80
C ARG A 104 -3.92 7.55 -9.92
N MET A 105 -3.75 7.24 -8.66
CA MET A 105 -4.84 7.10 -7.68
C MET A 105 -5.10 8.39 -6.87
N GLY A 106 -4.42 9.49 -7.23
CA GLY A 106 -4.62 10.79 -6.60
C GLY A 106 -3.74 11.06 -5.38
N TYR A 107 -2.75 10.20 -5.08
CA TYR A 107 -1.74 10.54 -4.09
C TYR A 107 -0.82 11.63 -4.65
N VAL A 108 -0.42 12.54 -3.80
CA VAL A 108 0.58 13.57 -4.09
C VAL A 108 1.83 13.35 -3.23
N PRO A 109 3.03 13.69 -3.71
CA PRO A 109 4.23 13.71 -2.88
C PRO A 109 4.10 14.75 -1.75
N VAL A 110 4.53 14.34 -0.55
CA VAL A 110 4.49 15.19 0.65
C VAL A 110 5.75 14.99 1.49
N THR A 111 6.02 15.92 2.38
CA THR A 111 7.04 15.75 3.41
C THR A 111 6.57 14.76 4.48
N PHE A 112 7.49 14.17 5.21
CA PHE A 112 7.14 13.22 6.28
C PHE A 112 6.36 13.88 7.43
N SER A 113 6.50 15.20 7.61
CA SER A 113 5.73 15.96 8.59
C SER A 113 4.22 16.05 8.30
N GLU A 114 3.81 15.71 7.09
CA GLU A 114 2.39 15.64 6.70
C GLU A 114 1.78 14.24 6.91
N LEU A 115 2.61 13.27 7.27
CA LEU A 115 2.20 11.90 7.57
C LEU A 115 1.83 11.75 9.06
N THR A 116 1.48 10.53 9.45
CA THR A 116 1.16 10.24 10.85
C THR A 116 2.34 10.48 11.80
N GLU A 117 2.06 11.02 12.96
CA GLU A 117 3.02 11.15 14.08
C GLU A 117 3.12 9.88 14.94
N ASP A 118 2.29 8.85 14.63
CA ASP A 118 2.20 7.61 15.39
C ASP A 118 3.57 6.90 15.44
N GLU A 119 4.10 6.76 16.65
CA GLU A 119 5.41 6.15 16.92
C GLU A 119 5.50 4.70 16.41
N ASP A 120 4.41 3.95 16.51
CA ASP A 120 4.39 2.55 16.09
C ASP A 120 4.53 2.41 14.56
N PHE A 121 4.02 3.38 13.80
CA PHE A 121 4.29 3.43 12.37
C PHE A 121 5.79 3.58 12.09
N TRP A 122 6.44 4.55 12.72
CA TRP A 122 7.85 4.85 12.49
C TRP A 122 8.78 3.75 13.03
N ARG A 123 8.42 3.11 14.15
CA ARG A 123 9.09 1.90 14.65
C ARG A 123 9.08 0.79 13.61
N GLY A 124 8.05 0.72 12.80
CA GLY A 124 7.98 -0.19 11.66
C GLY A 124 9.09 -0.03 10.62
N CYS A 125 9.84 1.07 10.61
CA CYS A 125 11.00 1.29 9.74
C CYS A 125 12.31 0.71 10.30
N GLU A 126 12.39 0.28 11.56
CA GLU A 126 13.61 -0.24 12.20
C GLU A 126 14.23 -1.43 11.46
N GLY A 127 13.39 -2.26 10.83
CA GLY A 127 13.86 -3.37 9.99
C GLY A 127 14.25 -3.00 8.56
N CYS A 128 14.35 -1.71 8.23
CA CYS A 128 14.71 -1.22 6.90
C CYS A 128 16.19 -0.86 6.82
N CYS A 129 16.85 -1.18 5.70
CA CYS A 129 18.25 -0.83 5.47
C CYS A 129 18.54 0.68 5.45
N ASN A 130 17.52 1.52 5.33
CA ASN A 130 17.62 2.99 5.34
C ASN A 130 17.22 3.61 6.70
N TYR A 131 17.10 2.82 7.75
CA TYR A 131 16.63 3.31 9.05
C TYR A 131 17.59 4.34 9.67
N ASP A 132 18.89 4.18 9.49
CA ASP A 132 19.92 5.12 9.92
C ASP A 132 19.70 6.53 9.35
N ILE A 133 19.30 6.62 8.08
CA ILE A 133 18.98 7.90 7.42
C ILE A 133 17.76 8.55 8.04
N LEU A 134 16.71 7.77 8.29
CA LEU A 134 15.50 8.26 8.95
C LEU A 134 15.79 8.76 10.37
N GLN A 135 16.56 8.00 11.14
CA GLN A 135 16.89 8.30 12.53
C GLN A 135 17.72 9.57 12.66
N ARG A 136 18.83 9.71 11.93
CA ARG A 136 19.70 10.91 11.99
C ARG A 136 19.03 12.17 11.50
N ASN A 137 17.98 12.06 10.66
CA ASN A 137 17.17 13.18 10.21
C ASN A 137 15.92 13.40 11.09
N GLN A 138 15.85 12.81 12.29
CA GLN A 138 14.75 12.97 13.24
C GLN A 138 13.38 12.69 12.59
N ARG A 139 13.30 11.68 11.72
CA ARG A 139 12.12 11.26 10.94
C ARG A 139 11.59 12.28 9.94
N ARG A 140 12.31 13.37 9.68
CA ARG A 140 11.89 14.41 8.73
C ARG A 140 12.17 14.02 7.28
N MET A 141 13.13 13.14 7.05
CA MET A 141 13.59 12.73 5.72
C MET A 141 14.18 11.33 5.72
N CYS A 142 13.96 10.61 4.61
CA CYS A 142 14.58 9.34 4.28
C CYS A 142 14.74 9.25 2.76
N LEU A 143 15.29 8.16 2.23
CA LEU A 143 15.30 7.88 0.79
C LEU A 143 13.89 7.58 0.24
N CYS A 144 12.93 7.25 1.11
CA CYS A 144 11.54 7.09 0.71
C CYS A 144 10.89 8.44 0.42
N THR A 145 10.05 8.48 -0.60
CA THR A 145 9.10 9.57 -0.82
C THR A 145 7.81 9.28 -0.08
N GLY A 146 7.34 10.24 0.73
CA GLY A 146 5.99 10.24 1.28
C GLY A 146 4.98 10.55 0.18
N MET A 147 3.91 9.77 0.12
CA MET A 147 2.80 9.97 -0.82
C MET A 147 1.49 9.97 -0.03
N LEU A 148 0.70 11.02 -0.16
CA LEU A 148 -0.53 11.24 0.61
C LEU A 148 -1.72 11.44 -0.33
N TYR A 149 -2.81 10.74 -0.05
CA TYR A 149 -4.12 10.99 -0.60
C TYR A 149 -5.04 11.50 0.52
N ASP A 150 -5.61 12.68 0.31
CA ASP A 150 -6.54 13.30 1.24
C ASP A 150 -7.96 13.28 0.65
N PRO A 151 -8.90 12.51 1.22
CA PRO A 151 -10.27 12.44 0.71
C PRO A 151 -11.03 13.78 0.79
N ALA A 152 -10.66 14.66 1.71
CA ALA A 152 -11.28 15.98 1.82
C ALA A 152 -10.93 16.91 0.65
N LYS A 153 -9.86 16.62 -0.08
CA LYS A 153 -9.42 17.37 -1.26
C LYS A 153 -9.99 16.83 -2.57
N GLU A 154 -10.80 15.75 -2.53
CA GLU A 154 -11.50 15.26 -3.73
C GLU A 154 -12.65 16.19 -4.14
N PRO A 155 -12.81 16.48 -5.45
CA PRO A 155 -14.01 17.12 -5.97
C PRO A 155 -15.25 16.32 -5.60
N VAL A 156 -16.32 16.99 -5.16
CA VAL A 156 -17.60 16.39 -4.70
C VAL A 156 -18.19 15.40 -5.72
N GLU A 157 -17.99 15.62 -7.01
CA GLU A 157 -18.42 14.73 -8.09
C GLU A 157 -17.77 13.33 -8.07
N LYS A 158 -16.56 13.19 -7.52
CA LYS A 158 -15.89 11.89 -7.39
C LYS A 158 -16.33 11.11 -6.16
N GLN A 159 -16.74 11.79 -5.11
CA GLN A 159 -17.23 11.16 -3.87
C GLN A 159 -18.53 10.38 -4.10
N SER A 160 -19.40 10.84 -4.99
CA SER A 160 -20.67 10.17 -5.33
C SER A 160 -20.51 8.93 -6.22
N ARG A 161 -19.36 8.76 -6.88
CA ARG A 161 -19.08 7.63 -7.79
C ARG A 161 -18.44 6.41 -7.13
N LEU A 162 -18.32 6.37 -5.82
CA LEU A 162 -17.99 5.15 -5.05
C LEU A 162 -19.17 4.17 -4.95
N ALA A 163 -20.13 4.26 -5.89
CA ALA A 163 -21.13 3.22 -6.14
C ALA A 163 -20.43 1.89 -6.46
N PRO A 164 -21.04 0.73 -6.13
CA PRO A 164 -20.39 -0.57 -6.24
C PRO A 164 -19.91 -0.81 -7.67
N TYR A 165 -18.60 -0.77 -7.85
CA TYR A 165 -17.96 -0.99 -9.13
C TYR A 165 -18.20 -2.43 -9.59
N ARG A 166 -19.10 -2.60 -10.53
CA ARG A 166 -19.36 -3.87 -11.21
C ARG A 166 -18.16 -4.18 -12.10
N MET A 167 -17.35 -5.14 -11.66
CA MET A 167 -16.11 -5.53 -12.34
C MET A 167 -16.37 -6.11 -13.72
N PHE A 168 -15.87 -5.43 -14.74
CA PHE A 168 -15.63 -6.03 -16.05
C PHE A 168 -14.19 -6.55 -16.12
N PHE A 169 -13.99 -7.85 -15.90
CA PHE A 169 -12.72 -8.50 -16.18
C PHE A 169 -12.63 -8.80 -17.69
N LYS A 170 -11.56 -8.36 -18.31
CA LYS A 170 -11.11 -9.01 -19.54
C LYS A 170 -10.69 -10.43 -19.16
N ASN A 171 -11.19 -11.42 -19.88
CA ASN A 171 -11.21 -12.85 -19.55
C ASN A 171 -9.88 -13.52 -19.12
N LYS A 172 -8.73 -12.84 -19.20
CA LYS A 172 -7.40 -13.38 -18.91
C LYS A 172 -7.06 -13.45 -17.42
N PHE A 173 -7.81 -12.76 -16.53
CA PHE A 173 -7.51 -12.65 -15.10
C PHE A 173 -8.70 -12.97 -14.18
N LYS A 174 -9.80 -13.54 -14.69
CA LYS A 174 -11.00 -13.85 -13.88
C LYS A 174 -10.75 -14.80 -12.70
N LYS A 175 -9.65 -15.56 -12.70
CA LYS A 175 -9.32 -16.56 -11.69
C LYS A 175 -8.40 -16.06 -10.56
N LEU A 176 -7.85 -14.83 -10.66
CA LEU A 176 -6.74 -14.38 -9.81
C LEU A 176 -7.10 -13.69 -8.49
N PHE A 177 -8.39 -13.44 -8.23
CA PHE A 177 -8.75 -12.69 -7.03
C PHE A 177 -9.83 -13.39 -6.21
N HIS A 178 -9.47 -13.92 -5.06
CA HIS A 178 -10.39 -14.24 -3.98
C HIS A 178 -10.33 -13.13 -2.93
N LEU A 179 -11.44 -12.38 -2.81
CA LEU A 179 -11.69 -11.48 -1.69
C LEU A 179 -12.39 -12.31 -0.61
N LYS A 180 -11.72 -12.54 0.52
CA LYS A 180 -12.35 -12.92 1.77
C LYS A 180 -12.54 -11.69 2.64
#